data_0a7682ad73309bb458415164f0224db5
#
_entry.id   0a7682ad73309bb458415164f0224db5
#
_cell.length_a   1.000
_cell.length_b   1.000
_cell.length_c   1.000
_cell.angle_alpha   90.00
_cell.angle_beta   90.00
_cell.angle_gamma   90.00
#
_symmetry.space_group_name_H-M   'P 1'
#
loop_
_entity.id
_entity.type
_entity.pdbx_description
1 polymer ?
#
loop_
_entity_poly.entity_id
_entity_poly.type
_entity_poly.pdbx_seq_one_letter_code
_entity_poly.pdbx_strand_id
1 'polypeptide(L)'
;AADPAGLYGTVAKLTIRNASPGRCELRPFQISPEGPAASGVFGEQWCWFSHYFPRDWVIDHPRGADGDASYLVPHARELVLQFHESPDVGDAAHYPSLQMYVYGERMCMALTYDTTATSPNTSAGRVPNLQVLSSWPLVRGRWIDWVVRLKVSYAADGILEVYRDGRLEFAETGVPTFYNDILGGYFRGGLYRYGDAQMPASRTIYHRGFVLGDANSSYEEVAGKPALSRAAIRSIV
;
A
#
# COMPACT_ATOMS: atom_id res chain seq x y z
N ALA A 1 9.24 -19.23 4.67
CA ALA A 1 10.38 -19.12 5.57
C ALA A 1 9.92 -19.18 7.01
N ALA A 2 10.83 -19.47 7.94
CA ALA A 2 10.52 -19.31 9.37
C ALA A 2 10.29 -17.81 9.68
N ASP A 3 9.42 -17.57 10.65
CA ASP A 3 9.18 -16.20 11.14
C ASP A 3 10.45 -15.66 11.83
N PRO A 4 10.98 -14.51 11.40
CA PRO A 4 12.18 -13.91 11.99
C PRO A 4 11.99 -13.44 13.44
N ALA A 5 10.75 -13.25 13.89
CA ALA A 5 10.42 -12.90 15.27
C ALA A 5 10.06 -14.11 16.13
N GLY A 6 9.92 -15.31 15.53
CA GLY A 6 9.57 -16.54 16.24
C GLY A 6 8.13 -16.63 16.74
N LEU A 7 7.23 -15.77 16.27
CA LEU A 7 5.86 -15.65 16.79
C LEU A 7 4.83 -16.47 16.00
N TYR A 8 5.08 -16.72 14.70
CA TYR A 8 4.04 -17.17 13.77
C TYR A 8 4.39 -18.40 12.92
N GLY A 9 5.47 -19.09 13.20
CA GLY A 9 5.86 -20.28 12.45
C GLY A 9 6.33 -19.96 11.03
N THR A 10 5.50 -20.21 10.01
CA THR A 10 5.89 -19.98 8.61
C THR A 10 5.29 -18.69 8.04
N VAL A 11 6.13 -17.89 7.40
CA VAL A 11 5.77 -16.60 6.79
C VAL A 11 6.35 -16.48 5.37
N ALA A 12 5.79 -15.59 4.57
CA ALA A 12 6.34 -15.28 3.25
C ALA A 12 7.62 -14.44 3.40
N LYS A 13 8.71 -14.91 2.80
CA LYS A 13 9.97 -14.17 2.68
C LYS A 13 10.11 -13.72 1.22
N LEU A 14 10.12 -12.42 1.00
CA LEU A 14 10.21 -11.79 -0.29
C LEU A 14 11.57 -11.09 -0.42
N THR A 15 12.32 -11.45 -1.43
CA THR A 15 13.70 -10.96 -1.61
C THR A 15 13.92 -10.50 -3.04
N ILE A 16 14.38 -9.26 -3.20
CA ILE A 16 14.93 -8.74 -4.45
C ILE A 16 16.44 -8.90 -4.41
N ARG A 17 17.04 -9.37 -5.50
CA ARG A 17 18.49 -9.53 -5.67
C ARG A 17 18.94 -8.86 -6.94
N ASN A 18 19.92 -7.97 -6.84
CA ASN A 18 20.70 -7.40 -7.97
C ASN A 18 19.90 -7.05 -9.22
N ALA A 19 18.65 -6.68 -9.11
CA ALA A 19 17.82 -6.36 -10.25
C ALA A 19 17.29 -4.94 -10.16
N SER A 20 17.44 -4.22 -11.24
CA SER A 20 16.82 -2.93 -11.48
C SER A 20 15.96 -3.03 -12.76
N PRO A 21 14.66 -2.77 -12.71
CA PRO A 21 13.81 -2.66 -11.54
C PRO A 21 13.57 -4.01 -10.86
N GLY A 22 13.70 -4.06 -9.55
CA GLY A 22 13.47 -5.29 -8.78
C GLY A 22 12.02 -5.39 -8.31
N ARG A 23 11.40 -6.54 -8.54
CA ARG A 23 10.04 -6.82 -8.05
C ARG A 23 9.97 -8.24 -7.49
N CYS A 24 9.49 -8.36 -6.26
CA CYS A 24 9.11 -9.60 -5.62
C CYS A 24 7.86 -9.35 -4.78
N GLU A 25 6.70 -9.59 -5.36
CA GLU A 25 5.41 -9.31 -4.74
C GLU A 25 4.50 -10.53 -4.75
N LEU A 26 3.70 -10.65 -3.71
CA LEU A 26 2.54 -11.52 -3.65
C LEU A 26 1.34 -10.76 -4.24
N ARG A 27 0.61 -11.43 -5.08
CA ARG A 27 -0.71 -11.01 -5.55
C ARG A 27 -1.73 -11.98 -4.96
N PRO A 28 -2.11 -11.78 -3.69
CA PRO A 28 -2.91 -12.76 -2.97
C PRO A 28 -4.29 -12.94 -3.60
N PHE A 29 -4.82 -11.87 -4.19
CA PHE A 29 -6.12 -11.89 -4.82
C PHE A 29 -6.13 -10.93 -6.02
N GLN A 30 -6.63 -11.39 -7.13
CA GLN A 30 -7.10 -10.55 -8.19
C GLN A 30 -8.60 -10.36 -7.93
N ILE A 31 -9.00 -9.15 -7.63
CA ILE A 31 -10.38 -8.77 -7.79
C ILE A 31 -10.53 -8.53 -9.29
N SER A 32 -10.53 -9.61 -10.04
CA SER A 32 -10.96 -9.57 -11.42
C SER A 32 -12.44 -9.88 -11.39
N PRO A 33 -13.27 -9.04 -11.93
CA PRO A 33 -14.57 -9.48 -12.35
C PRO A 33 -14.36 -10.42 -13.55
N GLU A 34 -14.06 -11.67 -13.31
CA GLU A 34 -14.42 -12.74 -14.24
C GLU A 34 -15.94 -12.95 -14.16
N GLY A 35 -16.61 -11.90 -14.40
CA GLY A 35 -18.03 -11.83 -14.62
C GLY A 35 -18.27 -10.84 -15.76
N PRO A 36 -19.42 -10.84 -16.43
CA PRO A 36 -19.76 -9.88 -17.47
C PRO A 36 -19.48 -8.52 -16.84
N ALA A 37 -18.68 -7.70 -17.49
CA ALA A 37 -18.25 -6.36 -17.08
C ALA A 37 -19.22 -5.79 -16.06
N ALA A 38 -19.28 -6.53 -15.02
CA ALA A 38 -20.20 -6.35 -13.98
C ALA A 38 -19.71 -5.06 -13.43
N SER A 39 -20.29 -4.01 -13.98
CA SER A 39 -20.40 -2.83 -13.23
C SER A 39 -19.12 -2.64 -12.41
N GLY A 40 -18.18 -1.85 -12.89
CA GLY A 40 -16.97 -1.50 -12.17
C GLY A 40 -17.26 -0.90 -10.81
N VAL A 41 -18.14 -1.51 -10.10
CA VAL A 41 -18.44 -1.25 -8.73
C VAL A 41 -17.34 -1.90 -7.96
N PHE A 42 -16.28 -1.16 -7.86
CA PHE A 42 -15.33 -1.33 -6.81
C PHE A 42 -16.05 -1.04 -5.50
N GLY A 43 -16.60 -2.05 -4.93
CA GLY A 43 -17.25 -1.94 -3.64
C GLY A 43 -16.24 -1.51 -2.59
N GLU A 44 -16.73 -1.23 -1.43
CA GLU A 44 -15.94 -1.06 -0.24
C GLU A 44 -15.24 -2.37 0.10
N GLN A 45 -13.95 -2.28 0.41
CA GLN A 45 -13.10 -3.42 0.69
C GLN A 45 -12.30 -3.19 1.95
N TRP A 46 -12.06 -4.27 2.68
CA TRP A 46 -11.15 -4.32 3.79
C TRP A 46 -9.97 -5.21 3.45
N CYS A 47 -8.78 -4.81 3.83
CA CYS A 47 -7.57 -5.59 3.66
C CYS A 47 -6.74 -5.56 4.94
N TRP A 48 -6.52 -6.71 5.56
CA TRP A 48 -5.53 -6.87 6.61
C TRP A 48 -4.29 -7.57 6.08
N PHE A 49 -3.13 -7.08 6.49
CA PHE A 49 -1.83 -7.69 6.25
C PHE A 49 -0.83 -7.28 7.32
N SER A 50 0.26 -8.05 7.44
CA SER A 50 1.39 -7.70 8.29
C SER A 50 2.67 -7.71 7.51
N HIS A 51 3.60 -6.83 7.88
CA HIS A 51 4.95 -6.87 7.37
C HIS A 51 6.00 -6.80 8.49
N TYR A 52 7.19 -7.29 8.18
CA TYR A 52 8.34 -7.23 9.07
C TYR A 52 9.58 -6.83 8.27
N PHE A 53 10.22 -5.75 8.67
CA PHE A 53 11.53 -5.36 8.17
C PHE A 53 12.61 -5.97 9.07
N PRO A 54 13.62 -6.68 8.52
CA PRO A 54 14.77 -7.14 9.30
C PRO A 54 15.45 -6.00 10.07
N ARG A 55 16.12 -6.34 11.17
CA ARG A 55 16.83 -5.35 11.99
C ARG A 55 17.96 -4.66 11.23
N ASP A 56 18.56 -5.39 10.31
CA ASP A 56 19.65 -4.96 9.42
C ASP A 56 19.15 -4.37 8.10
N TRP A 57 17.86 -4.04 8.00
CA TRP A 57 17.34 -3.34 6.83
C TRP A 57 18.10 -2.04 6.61
N VAL A 58 18.79 -1.93 5.50
CA VAL A 58 19.58 -0.76 5.10
C VAL A 58 18.75 0.14 4.20
N ILE A 59 18.88 1.43 4.38
CA ILE A 59 18.28 2.44 3.52
C ILE A 59 19.34 2.96 2.57
N ASP A 60 19.06 2.90 1.27
CA ASP A 60 20.03 3.29 0.24
C ASP A 60 19.99 4.77 -0.07
N HIS A 61 18.89 5.42 0.23
CA HIS A 61 18.72 6.84 0.00
C HIS A 61 18.81 7.59 1.32
N PRO A 62 19.96 8.17 1.66
CA PRO A 62 20.12 8.95 2.89
C PRO A 62 19.33 10.26 2.90
N ARG A 63 18.62 10.57 1.82
CA ARG A 63 17.90 11.83 1.63
C ARG A 63 16.41 11.65 1.80
N GLY A 64 15.97 11.70 2.96
CA GLY A 64 14.61 11.86 3.42
C GLY A 64 14.68 12.58 4.75
N ALA A 65 15.48 13.64 4.84
CA ALA A 65 15.40 14.55 5.97
C ALA A 65 14.00 15.16 5.97
N ASP A 66 13.40 15.27 7.13
CA ASP A 66 12.10 15.91 7.31
C ASP A 66 12.10 17.26 6.59
N GLY A 67 11.20 17.43 5.65
CA GLY A 67 11.06 18.65 4.85
C GLY A 67 11.45 18.54 3.37
N ASP A 68 12.02 17.44 2.92
CA ASP A 68 12.31 17.25 1.50
C ASP A 68 11.05 16.74 0.75
N ALA A 69 10.46 17.59 -0.10
CA ALA A 69 9.34 17.24 -0.96
C ALA A 69 9.69 16.18 -2.02
N SER A 70 10.94 15.71 -2.08
CA SER A 70 11.40 14.69 -3.02
C SER A 70 10.80 13.30 -2.74
N TYR A 71 10.12 13.07 -1.60
CA TYR A 71 9.30 11.87 -1.43
C TYR A 71 8.15 11.77 -2.44
N LEU A 72 7.88 12.83 -3.16
CA LEU A 72 6.97 12.83 -4.32
C LEU A 72 7.63 12.28 -5.60
N VAL A 73 8.96 12.12 -5.63
CA VAL A 73 9.67 11.61 -6.82
C VAL A 73 9.54 10.09 -6.90
N PRO A 74 9.00 9.55 -8.00
CA PRO A 74 8.74 8.12 -8.15
C PRO A 74 9.96 7.21 -8.01
N HIS A 75 11.15 7.72 -8.30
CA HIS A 75 12.35 6.91 -8.54
C HIS A 75 13.10 6.43 -7.28
N ALA A 76 12.73 6.91 -6.10
CA ALA A 76 13.42 6.58 -4.85
C ALA A 76 12.59 5.73 -3.88
N ARG A 77 11.49 5.14 -4.34
CA ARG A 77 10.54 4.42 -3.48
C ARG A 77 10.73 2.92 -3.55
N GLU A 78 10.60 2.27 -2.40
CA GLU A 78 10.41 0.83 -2.32
C GLU A 78 8.97 0.56 -1.90
N LEU A 79 8.12 0.19 -2.85
CA LEU A 79 6.74 -0.17 -2.58
C LEU A 79 6.67 -1.47 -1.79
N VAL A 80 5.90 -1.49 -0.73
CA VAL A 80 5.66 -2.67 0.11
C VAL A 80 4.21 -3.15 0.06
N LEU A 81 3.31 -2.26 -0.30
CA LEU A 81 1.92 -2.56 -0.65
C LEU A 81 1.47 -1.62 -1.75
N GLN A 82 0.67 -2.12 -2.66
CA GLN A 82 -0.03 -1.32 -3.64
C GLN A 82 -1.43 -1.87 -3.89
N PHE A 83 -2.38 -0.97 -4.06
CA PHE A 83 -3.64 -1.25 -4.70
C PHE A 83 -3.54 -0.67 -6.11
N HIS A 84 -3.57 -1.54 -7.11
CA HIS A 84 -3.31 -1.18 -8.50
C HIS A 84 -4.49 -1.58 -9.36
N GLU A 85 -4.81 -0.75 -10.32
CA GLU A 85 -5.83 -0.96 -11.32
C GLU A 85 -5.23 -1.44 -12.64
N SER A 86 -6.13 -1.74 -13.58
CA SER A 86 -5.80 -1.97 -14.98
C SER A 86 -6.42 -0.83 -15.79
N PRO A 87 -5.62 -0.01 -16.49
CA PRO A 87 -6.13 1.09 -17.27
C PRO A 87 -7.12 0.62 -18.33
N ASP A 88 -8.14 1.43 -18.60
CA ASP A 88 -9.06 1.21 -19.70
C ASP A 88 -8.37 1.25 -21.05
N VAL A 89 -9.03 0.70 -22.07
CA VAL A 89 -8.53 0.73 -23.44
C VAL A 89 -8.43 2.18 -23.92
N GLY A 90 -7.23 2.62 -24.19
CA GLY A 90 -6.93 3.99 -24.63
C GLY A 90 -6.35 4.88 -23.53
N ASP A 91 -6.38 4.45 -22.29
CA ASP A 91 -5.76 5.16 -21.19
C ASP A 91 -4.27 4.84 -21.07
N ALA A 92 -3.54 5.77 -20.48
CA ALA A 92 -2.14 5.55 -20.16
C ALA A 92 -1.99 4.65 -18.92
N ALA A 93 -0.81 4.02 -18.79
CA ALA A 93 -0.50 3.29 -17.58
C ALA A 93 -0.53 4.21 -16.36
N HIS A 94 -1.19 3.76 -15.31
CA HIS A 94 -1.36 4.51 -14.08
C HIS A 94 -0.31 4.15 -13.02
N TYR A 95 -0.10 5.06 -12.07
CA TYR A 95 0.47 4.71 -10.78
C TYR A 95 -0.58 4.00 -9.95
N PRO A 96 -0.17 3.09 -9.01
CA PRO A 96 -1.13 2.50 -8.08
C PRO A 96 -1.94 3.57 -7.36
N SER A 97 -3.26 3.37 -7.29
CA SER A 97 -4.14 4.35 -6.62
C SER A 97 -3.83 4.46 -5.13
N LEU A 98 -3.52 3.36 -4.44
CA LEU A 98 -3.01 3.39 -3.08
C LEU A 98 -1.62 2.75 -3.05
N GLN A 99 -0.67 3.45 -2.42
CA GLN A 99 0.71 3.00 -2.31
C GLN A 99 1.17 3.12 -0.87
N MET A 100 1.80 2.05 -0.36
CA MET A 100 2.60 2.11 0.85
C MET A 100 4.05 1.82 0.48
N TYR A 101 4.95 2.70 0.85
CA TYR A 101 6.35 2.63 0.42
C TYR A 101 7.31 3.11 1.51
N VAL A 102 8.53 2.61 1.44
CA VAL A 102 9.65 3.10 2.25
C VAL A 102 10.34 4.22 1.49
N TYR A 103 10.57 5.33 2.17
CA TYR A 103 11.38 6.44 1.73
C TYR A 103 12.23 6.96 2.88
N GLY A 104 13.55 6.84 2.76
CA GLY A 104 14.45 7.10 3.89
C GLY A 104 14.06 6.27 5.12
N GLU A 105 14.10 6.87 6.30
CA GLU A 105 13.71 6.24 7.58
C GLU A 105 12.20 6.29 7.85
N ARG A 106 11.39 6.39 6.79
CA ARG A 106 9.94 6.51 6.94
C ARG A 106 9.19 5.48 6.09
N MET A 107 8.09 5.00 6.63
CA MET A 107 7.03 4.33 5.90
C MET A 107 6.01 5.41 5.52
N CYS A 108 5.74 5.55 4.24
CA CYS A 108 4.81 6.54 3.70
C CYS A 108 3.61 5.85 3.05
N MET A 109 2.47 6.52 3.06
CA MET A 109 1.28 6.13 2.33
C MET A 109 0.86 7.28 1.42
N ALA A 110 0.57 6.96 0.17
CA ALA A 110 0.09 7.93 -0.80
C ALA A 110 -1.13 7.41 -1.56
N LEU A 111 -2.00 8.34 -1.90
CA LEU A 111 -3.15 8.15 -2.75
C LEU A 111 -2.88 8.84 -4.09
N THR A 112 -3.23 8.16 -5.17
CA THR A 112 -3.18 8.72 -6.53
C THR A 112 -4.52 8.46 -7.19
N TYR A 113 -5.12 9.48 -7.76
CA TYR A 113 -6.44 9.38 -8.37
C TYR A 113 -6.61 10.39 -9.50
N ASP A 114 -7.61 10.19 -10.31
CA ASP A 114 -8.05 11.14 -11.32
C ASP A 114 -9.57 11.27 -11.29
N THR A 115 -10.06 12.47 -11.53
CA THR A 115 -11.49 12.77 -11.60
C THR A 115 -11.97 12.96 -13.04
N THR A 116 -11.08 12.77 -14.02
CA THR A 116 -11.41 12.85 -15.45
C THR A 116 -11.81 11.48 -16.00
N ALA A 117 -12.56 11.48 -17.10
CA ALA A 117 -13.01 10.25 -17.76
C ALA A 117 -11.86 9.47 -18.41
N THR A 118 -10.77 10.15 -18.73
CA THR A 118 -9.57 9.57 -19.34
C THR A 118 -8.36 9.96 -18.52
N SER A 119 -7.60 8.98 -18.08
CA SER A 119 -6.44 9.25 -17.26
C SER A 119 -5.31 9.86 -18.07
N PRO A 120 -4.69 10.93 -17.58
CA PRO A 120 -3.57 11.57 -18.27
C PRO A 120 -2.37 10.62 -18.35
N ASN A 121 -1.54 10.84 -19.37
CA ASN A 121 -0.31 10.07 -19.55
C ASN A 121 0.68 10.35 -18.41
N THR A 122 0.82 9.39 -17.48
CA THR A 122 1.76 9.48 -16.37
C THR A 122 3.23 9.29 -16.79
N SER A 123 3.48 8.75 -18.01
CA SER A 123 4.83 8.62 -18.57
C SER A 123 5.51 9.98 -18.81
N ALA A 124 4.75 11.05 -18.91
CA ALA A 124 5.28 12.41 -19.05
C ALA A 124 5.67 13.07 -17.71
N GLY A 125 5.76 12.32 -16.63
CA GLY A 125 6.11 12.85 -15.29
C GLY A 125 4.98 13.60 -14.60
N ARG A 126 3.77 13.61 -15.15
CA ARG A 126 2.60 14.16 -14.48
C ARG A 126 1.93 13.05 -13.69
N VAL A 127 1.99 13.16 -12.38
CA VAL A 127 1.18 12.32 -11.48
C VAL A 127 -0.10 13.09 -11.22
N PRO A 128 -1.25 12.63 -11.74
CA PRO A 128 -2.51 13.29 -11.43
C PRO A 128 -2.74 13.13 -9.92
N ASN A 129 -3.08 14.21 -9.28
CA ASN A 129 -3.53 14.23 -7.88
C ASN A 129 -2.80 13.26 -6.92
N LEU A 130 -1.47 13.26 -6.92
CA LEU A 130 -0.72 12.51 -5.91
C LEU A 130 -0.81 13.25 -4.58
N GLN A 131 -1.32 12.57 -3.58
CA GLN A 131 -1.41 13.06 -2.22
C GLN A 131 -0.66 12.10 -1.29
N VAL A 132 0.34 12.60 -0.56
CA VAL A 132 0.93 11.86 0.56
C VAL A 132 0.01 12.03 1.76
N LEU A 133 -0.61 10.95 2.17
CA LEU A 133 -1.63 10.95 3.21
C LEU A 133 -1.03 10.97 4.61
N SER A 134 0.00 10.16 4.80
CA SER A 134 0.65 10.03 6.10
C SER A 134 2.05 9.42 5.97
N SER A 135 2.84 9.60 7.00
CA SER A 135 4.13 8.93 7.12
C SER A 135 4.46 8.62 8.57
N TRP A 136 5.12 7.48 8.79
CA TRP A 136 5.50 6.96 10.09
C TRP A 136 6.99 6.61 10.13
N PRO A 137 7.65 6.66 11.29
CA PRO A 137 8.99 6.10 11.40
C PRO A 137 9.04 4.66 10.93
N LEU A 138 10.07 4.30 10.15
CA LEU A 138 10.30 2.94 9.72
C LEU A 138 10.66 2.07 10.94
N VAL A 139 9.87 1.03 11.17
CA VAL A 139 10.06 0.12 12.29
C VAL A 139 10.69 -1.17 11.80
N ARG A 140 11.82 -1.56 12.40
CA ARG A 140 12.56 -2.79 12.12
C ARG A 140 12.48 -3.75 13.29
N GLY A 141 12.64 -5.04 13.01
CA GLY A 141 12.77 -6.07 14.04
C GLY A 141 11.48 -6.44 14.77
N ARG A 142 10.33 -5.96 14.29
CA ARG A 142 9.02 -6.39 14.76
C ARG A 142 7.98 -6.41 13.64
N TRP A 143 6.93 -7.17 13.83
CA TRP A 143 5.76 -7.16 12.96
C TRP A 143 4.96 -5.89 13.16
N ILE A 144 4.44 -5.35 12.05
CA ILE A 144 3.49 -4.25 12.01
C ILE A 144 2.24 -4.75 11.31
N ASP A 145 1.12 -4.67 12.00
CA ASP A 145 -0.19 -5.02 11.48
C ASP A 145 -0.84 -3.78 10.84
N TRP A 146 -1.40 -3.98 9.67
CA TRP A 146 -2.15 -2.96 8.95
C TRP A 146 -3.55 -3.45 8.61
N VAL A 147 -4.51 -2.58 8.71
CA VAL A 147 -5.83 -2.75 8.11
C VAL A 147 -6.12 -1.52 7.27
N VAL A 148 -6.54 -1.74 6.04
CA VAL A 148 -6.98 -0.70 5.12
C VAL A 148 -8.44 -0.96 4.78
N ARG A 149 -9.29 0.03 4.99
CA ARG A 149 -10.64 0.10 4.45
C ARG A 149 -10.63 1.04 3.28
N LEU A 150 -11.04 0.57 2.11
CA LEU A 150 -11.01 1.32 0.87
C LEU A 150 -12.34 1.16 0.13
N LYS A 151 -13.10 2.25 -0.01
CA LYS A 151 -14.15 2.34 -1.01
C LYS A 151 -13.55 3.02 -2.23
N VAL A 152 -13.47 2.27 -3.31
CA VAL A 152 -12.86 2.70 -4.56
C VAL A 152 -13.84 3.58 -5.33
N SER A 153 -13.44 4.80 -5.65
CA SER A 153 -14.27 5.72 -6.42
C SER A 153 -13.44 6.83 -7.06
N TYR A 154 -13.74 7.19 -8.30
CA TYR A 154 -13.23 8.40 -8.92
C TYR A 154 -14.10 9.64 -8.61
N ALA A 155 -15.29 9.44 -8.08
CA ALA A 155 -16.16 10.50 -7.58
C ALA A 155 -15.81 10.88 -6.13
N ALA A 156 -16.43 11.95 -5.63
CA ALA A 156 -16.22 12.43 -4.28
C ALA A 156 -17.10 11.64 -3.26
N ASP A 157 -17.02 10.31 -3.29
CA ASP A 157 -17.75 9.42 -2.39
C ASP A 157 -16.92 8.22 -1.91
N GLY A 158 -15.62 8.23 -2.18
CA GLY A 158 -14.68 7.22 -1.71
C GLY A 158 -14.45 7.28 -0.20
N ILE A 159 -13.90 6.21 0.32
CA ILE A 159 -13.52 6.05 1.74
C ILE A 159 -12.11 5.50 1.78
N LEU A 160 -11.28 6.04 2.66
CA LEU A 160 -9.99 5.46 3.01
C LEU A 160 -9.79 5.57 4.52
N GLU A 161 -9.71 4.42 5.18
CA GLU A 161 -9.29 4.34 6.58
C GLU A 161 -8.06 3.43 6.67
N VAL A 162 -7.11 3.84 7.49
CA VAL A 162 -5.85 3.10 7.69
C VAL A 162 -5.59 2.92 9.16
N TYR A 163 -5.47 1.67 9.56
CA TYR A 163 -5.13 1.28 10.93
C TYR A 163 -3.73 0.67 10.95
N ARG A 164 -2.96 1.02 11.96
CA ARG A 164 -1.65 0.43 12.25
C ARG A 164 -1.61 -0.10 13.68
N ASP A 165 -1.27 -1.36 13.84
CA ASP A 165 -1.22 -2.04 15.14
C ASP A 165 -2.52 -1.86 15.97
N GLY A 166 -3.68 -1.84 15.29
CA GLY A 166 -4.98 -1.67 15.90
C GLY A 166 -5.45 -0.23 16.06
N ARG A 167 -4.61 0.76 15.79
CA ARG A 167 -4.93 2.17 15.93
C ARG A 167 -5.30 2.78 14.59
N LEU A 168 -6.42 3.52 14.54
CA LEU A 168 -6.76 4.35 13.39
C LEU A 168 -5.76 5.50 13.26
N GLU A 169 -4.99 5.50 12.18
CA GLU A 169 -3.95 6.51 11.89
C GLU A 169 -4.44 7.58 10.92
N PHE A 170 -5.32 7.19 10.00
CA PHE A 170 -5.82 8.06 8.95
C PHE A 170 -7.25 7.69 8.57
N ALA A 171 -8.11 8.67 8.33
CA ALA A 171 -9.45 8.47 7.81
C ALA A 171 -9.90 9.66 6.96
N GLU A 172 -10.34 9.36 5.74
CA GLU A 172 -10.97 10.30 4.82
C GLU A 172 -12.22 9.67 4.23
N THR A 173 -13.24 10.47 4.04
CA THR A 173 -14.50 10.08 3.40
C THR A 173 -14.98 11.18 2.47
N GLY A 174 -15.71 10.81 1.42
CA GLY A 174 -16.20 11.79 0.45
C GLY A 174 -15.10 12.34 -0.45
N VAL A 175 -14.06 11.55 -0.72
CA VAL A 175 -12.92 11.93 -1.56
C VAL A 175 -12.75 10.95 -2.71
N PRO A 176 -12.19 11.36 -3.85
CA PRO A 176 -11.77 10.42 -4.89
C PRO A 176 -10.62 9.54 -4.35
N THR A 177 -10.70 8.25 -4.60
CA THR A 177 -9.71 7.26 -4.16
C THR A 177 -9.16 6.42 -5.30
N PHE A 178 -9.60 6.69 -6.53
CA PHE A 178 -9.31 5.85 -7.68
C PHE A 178 -9.35 6.62 -9.00
N TYR A 179 -9.07 5.92 -10.10
CA TYR A 179 -9.26 6.39 -11.46
C TYR A 179 -10.63 5.98 -11.97
N ASN A 180 -11.04 6.53 -13.13
CA ASN A 180 -12.27 6.17 -13.80
C ASN A 180 -12.08 4.93 -14.70
N ASP A 181 -11.61 3.83 -14.11
CA ASP A 181 -11.40 2.57 -14.82
C ASP A 181 -12.58 1.63 -14.67
N ILE A 182 -12.92 0.90 -15.73
CA ILE A 182 -13.99 -0.11 -15.73
C ILE A 182 -13.55 -1.37 -14.98
N LEU A 183 -12.26 -1.70 -15.05
CA LEU A 183 -11.69 -2.88 -14.39
C LEU A 183 -11.25 -2.57 -12.98
N GLY A 184 -11.54 -3.50 -12.07
CA GLY A 184 -11.18 -3.42 -10.68
C GLY A 184 -9.69 -3.46 -10.39
N GLY A 185 -9.34 -2.86 -9.26
CA GLY A 185 -8.00 -2.93 -8.74
C GLY A 185 -7.70 -4.26 -8.03
N TYR A 186 -6.46 -4.42 -7.67
CA TYR A 186 -5.96 -5.58 -6.92
C TYR A 186 -4.86 -5.17 -5.95
N PHE A 187 -4.82 -5.83 -4.81
CA PHE A 187 -3.72 -5.66 -3.87
C PHE A 187 -2.49 -6.46 -4.29
N ARG A 188 -1.32 -5.86 -4.10
CA ARG A 188 -0.02 -6.54 -4.11
C ARG A 188 0.75 -6.16 -2.86
N GLY A 189 1.37 -7.13 -2.22
CA GLY A 189 2.26 -6.91 -1.09
C GLY A 189 3.61 -7.53 -1.32
N GLY A 190 4.68 -6.83 -0.94
CA GLY A 190 6.03 -7.33 -1.13
C GLY A 190 7.04 -6.23 -1.29
N LEU A 191 7.91 -6.39 -2.25
CA LEU A 191 8.89 -5.38 -2.63
C LEU A 191 8.79 -5.08 -4.12
N TYR A 192 8.58 -3.83 -4.44
CA TYR A 192 8.75 -3.34 -5.80
C TYR A 192 9.55 -2.05 -5.80
N ARG A 193 10.63 -2.07 -6.52
CA ARG A 193 11.57 -0.97 -6.62
C ARG A 193 11.67 -0.46 -8.03
N TYR A 194 11.48 0.83 -8.20
CA TYR A 194 11.79 1.52 -9.45
C TYR A 194 13.30 1.62 -9.61
N GLY A 195 13.77 1.31 -10.82
CA GLY A 195 15.17 1.16 -11.13
C GLY A 195 16.03 2.35 -10.72
N ASP A 196 16.94 2.08 -9.81
CA ASP A 196 18.03 2.96 -9.48
C ASP A 196 19.32 2.13 -9.34
N ALA A 197 20.44 2.66 -9.86
CA ALA A 197 21.68 1.91 -10.01
C ALA A 197 22.46 1.66 -8.71
N GLN A 198 22.02 2.25 -7.58
CA GLN A 198 22.73 2.18 -6.30
C GLN A 198 22.09 1.23 -5.29
N MET A 199 21.74 0.03 -5.72
CA MET A 199 21.06 -0.94 -4.89
C MET A 199 22.01 -1.76 -4.01
N PRO A 200 21.65 -2.06 -2.72
CA PRO A 200 22.31 -3.16 -2.03
C PRO A 200 22.08 -4.47 -2.80
N ALA A 201 23.01 -5.40 -2.63
CA ALA A 201 23.00 -6.67 -3.33
C ALA A 201 21.72 -7.48 -3.13
N SER A 202 20.98 -7.23 -2.05
CA SER A 202 19.67 -7.83 -1.80
C SER A 202 18.82 -7.02 -0.82
N ARG A 203 17.51 -7.12 -0.95
CA ARG A 203 16.49 -6.59 -0.04
C ARG A 203 15.54 -7.68 0.34
N THR A 204 15.22 -7.78 1.60
CA THR A 204 14.25 -8.76 2.12
C THR A 204 13.21 -8.09 2.99
N ILE A 205 11.96 -8.43 2.76
CA ILE A 205 10.83 -8.14 3.66
C ILE A 205 10.11 -9.46 3.95
N TYR A 206 9.45 -9.53 5.09
CA TYR A 206 8.56 -10.64 5.38
C TYR A 206 7.13 -10.15 5.44
N HIS A 207 6.23 -10.96 4.90
CA HIS A 207 4.79 -10.73 4.96
C HIS A 207 4.08 -11.89 5.63
N ARG A 208 3.05 -11.56 6.34
CA ARG A 208 2.14 -12.49 6.98
C ARG A 208 0.71 -12.05 6.73
N GLY A 209 -0.13 -13.01 6.36
CA GLY A 209 -1.54 -12.82 6.12
C GLY A 209 -1.82 -11.88 4.93
N PHE A 210 -2.93 -12.11 4.34
CA PHE A 210 -3.72 -11.19 3.55
C PHE A 210 -5.14 -11.67 3.77
N VAL A 211 -5.94 -10.90 4.51
CA VAL A 211 -7.35 -11.17 4.71
C VAL A 211 -8.12 -10.06 4.02
N LEU A 212 -9.02 -10.43 3.14
CA LEU A 212 -9.92 -9.49 2.48
C LEU A 212 -11.31 -9.61 3.06
N GLY A 213 -11.94 -8.47 3.25
CA GLY A 213 -13.35 -8.32 3.55
C GLY A 213 -14.03 -7.44 2.51
N ASP A 214 -15.33 -7.55 2.42
CA ASP A 214 -16.21 -6.73 1.57
C ASP A 214 -16.84 -5.56 2.36
N ALA A 215 -17.83 -4.91 1.75
CA ALA A 215 -18.55 -3.79 2.35
C ALA A 215 -19.32 -4.15 3.65
N ASN A 216 -19.58 -5.43 3.90
CA ASN A 216 -20.26 -5.91 5.09
C ASN A 216 -19.28 -6.30 6.21
N SER A 217 -18.00 -6.32 5.91
CA SER A 217 -16.96 -6.67 6.86
C SER A 217 -16.65 -5.54 7.83
N SER A 218 -16.05 -5.89 8.95
CA SER A 218 -15.58 -4.96 9.98
C SER A 218 -14.08 -5.09 10.20
N TYR A 219 -13.52 -4.12 10.92
CA TYR A 219 -12.13 -4.18 11.37
C TYR A 219 -11.83 -5.48 12.13
N GLU A 220 -12.71 -5.84 13.08
CA GLU A 220 -12.55 -7.00 13.95
C GLU A 220 -12.52 -8.32 13.15
N GLU A 221 -13.37 -8.43 12.14
CA GLU A 221 -13.44 -9.62 11.31
C GLU A 221 -12.16 -9.82 10.49
N VAL A 222 -11.66 -8.75 9.86
CA VAL A 222 -10.45 -8.88 9.02
C VAL A 222 -9.17 -8.95 9.85
N ALA A 223 -9.07 -8.23 10.96
CA ALA A 223 -7.90 -8.21 11.83
C ALA A 223 -7.86 -9.40 12.82
N GLY A 224 -9.01 -10.06 13.04
CA GLY A 224 -9.16 -11.11 14.06
C GLY A 224 -8.98 -10.61 15.50
N LYS A 225 -9.11 -9.30 15.73
CA LYS A 225 -8.97 -8.64 17.04
C LYS A 225 -9.62 -7.26 17.01
N PRO A 226 -10.11 -6.74 18.17
CA PRO A 226 -10.70 -5.41 18.25
C PRO A 226 -9.72 -4.29 17.88
N ALA A 227 -10.24 -3.23 17.30
CA ALA A 227 -9.49 -1.98 17.15
C ALA A 227 -9.20 -1.36 18.52
N LEU A 228 -8.04 -0.71 18.65
CA LEU A 228 -7.74 0.04 19.86
C LEU A 228 -8.58 1.32 19.90
N SER A 229 -9.34 1.51 20.96
CA SER A 229 -10.11 2.73 21.15
C SER A 229 -9.17 3.93 21.36
N ARG A 230 -9.58 5.12 20.89
CA ARG A 230 -8.82 6.36 21.14
C ARG A 230 -8.61 6.65 22.64
N ALA A 231 -9.47 6.13 23.52
CA ALA A 231 -9.35 6.26 24.96
C ALA A 231 -8.26 5.37 25.56
N ALA A 232 -8.02 4.18 25.02
CA ALA A 232 -7.01 3.26 25.53
C ALA A 232 -5.57 3.76 25.33
N ILE A 233 -5.37 4.74 24.45
CA ILE A 233 -4.03 5.28 24.13
C ILE A 233 -3.55 6.25 25.20
N ARG A 234 -4.44 6.89 25.94
CA ARG A 234 -4.07 7.85 27.00
C ARG A 234 -3.56 7.21 28.28
N SER A 235 -3.72 5.90 28.43
CA SER A 235 -3.29 5.16 29.63
C SER A 235 -1.93 4.45 29.50
N ILE A 236 -1.26 4.57 28.36
CA ILE A 236 0.02 3.88 28.08
C ILE A 236 1.20 4.89 27.92
N VAL A 237 0.95 6.18 28.12
CA VAL A 237 1.97 7.25 28.10
C VAL A 237 2.32 7.67 29.52
#